data_344430c5b7c2effc8784c03a2b290271
#
_entry.id   344430c5b7c2effc8784c03a2b290271
#
_cell.length_a   1.000
_cell.length_b   1.000
_cell.length_c   1.000
_cell.angle_alpha   90.00
_cell.angle_beta   90.00
_cell.angle_gamma   90.00
#
_symmetry.space_group_name_H-M   'P 1'
#
loop_
_entity.id
_entity.type
_entity.pdbx_description
1 polymer ?
#
loop_
_entity_poly.entity_id
_entity_poly.type
_entity_poly.pdbx_seq_one_letter_code
_entity_poly.pdbx_strand_id
1 'polypeptide(L)'
;MGLLVNSSEIDRSSFIGRTLGNVTLIREIGHGVMGIVFVGYQKTLRRQVAVKVLIKSNDKSEFAKELFRDEGEIVAVLSHPNIVPIFEMGEADDCFYQIMQLVNGTDLRTVLRQLSRHPVPYKRIMPLNDAIDLILQILDALGYAHEEGVVHQDVKPANILIEERSKRPMVADFGIARALYGEYKSEGLVVGTPIYMAPEQVMGEVTDGRADIYSVGVMLFEMVAGTLPIRPEEKSEQILKRKKDAPDTFFVKKPSEVSSNINKELEHIILKAIMPNKEFRYQRCAEFIYDLKNFRDRYIKNTTT
;
A
#
# COMPACT_ATOMS: atom_id res chain seq x y z
N MET A 1 -5.53 -20.90 12.00
CA MET A 1 -4.23 -20.53 12.62
C MET A 1 -3.31 -20.08 11.51
N GLY A 2 -2.71 -18.88 11.60
CA GLY A 2 -1.94 -18.27 10.50
C GLY A 2 -0.63 -19.00 10.23
N LEU A 3 -0.13 -18.87 9.01
CA LEU A 3 1.14 -19.48 8.58
C LEU A 3 2.38 -18.75 9.16
N LEU A 4 2.19 -17.56 9.71
CA LEU A 4 3.24 -16.70 10.25
C LEU A 4 2.91 -16.23 11.68
N VAL A 5 3.93 -15.98 12.48
CA VAL A 5 3.81 -15.45 13.85
C VAL A 5 3.76 -13.92 13.81
N ASN A 6 2.97 -13.32 14.70
CA ASN A 6 2.93 -11.88 14.84
C ASN A 6 4.28 -11.35 15.35
N SER A 7 4.91 -10.46 14.60
CA SER A 7 6.23 -9.90 14.90
C SER A 7 6.30 -9.11 16.22
N SER A 8 5.17 -8.78 16.84
CA SER A 8 5.13 -8.04 18.13
C SER A 8 5.52 -8.88 19.34
N GLU A 9 5.52 -10.22 19.22
CA GLU A 9 5.81 -11.15 20.32
C GLU A 9 7.26 -11.67 20.31
N ILE A 10 8.11 -11.18 19.40
CA ILE A 10 9.44 -11.71 19.15
C ILE A 10 10.51 -10.74 19.60
N ASP A 11 11.60 -11.26 20.17
CA ASP A 11 12.83 -10.48 20.39
C ASP A 11 13.50 -10.16 19.04
N ARG A 12 13.15 -8.99 18.51
CA ARG A 12 13.62 -8.49 17.21
C ARG A 12 15.12 -8.18 17.22
N SER A 13 15.70 -7.92 18.39
CA SER A 13 17.14 -7.64 18.53
C SER A 13 18.00 -8.86 18.20
N SER A 14 17.46 -10.07 18.35
CA SER A 14 18.13 -11.32 18.02
C SER A 14 18.45 -11.49 16.52
N PHE A 15 17.79 -10.74 15.66
CA PHE A 15 18.06 -10.74 14.21
C PHE A 15 19.24 -9.85 13.81
N ILE A 16 19.63 -8.87 14.65
CA ILE A 16 20.74 -7.96 14.35
C ILE A 16 22.07 -8.75 14.38
N GLY A 17 22.87 -8.61 13.34
CA GLY A 17 24.11 -9.37 13.13
C GLY A 17 23.93 -10.72 12.44
N ARG A 18 22.69 -11.22 12.32
CA ARG A 18 22.38 -12.45 11.59
C ARG A 18 22.58 -12.26 10.09
N THR A 19 23.01 -13.32 9.43
CA THR A 19 23.18 -13.33 7.96
C THR A 19 22.06 -14.16 7.34
N LEU A 20 21.31 -13.55 6.41
CA LEU A 20 20.29 -14.18 5.59
C LEU A 20 20.75 -14.11 4.11
N GLY A 21 20.91 -15.27 3.47
CA GLY A 21 21.57 -15.33 2.18
C GLY A 21 22.97 -14.73 2.24
N ASN A 22 23.21 -13.67 1.47
CA ASN A 22 24.51 -12.95 1.42
C ASN A 22 24.46 -11.57 2.12
N VAL A 23 23.44 -11.31 2.93
CA VAL A 23 23.18 -10.02 3.58
C VAL A 23 23.22 -10.17 5.09
N THR A 24 24.04 -9.35 5.76
CA THR A 24 24.07 -9.25 7.23
C THR A 24 23.13 -8.15 7.70
N LEU A 25 22.21 -8.48 8.61
CA LEU A 25 21.23 -7.52 9.17
C LEU A 25 21.94 -6.56 10.14
N ILE A 26 21.73 -5.24 9.94
CA ILE A 26 22.44 -4.19 10.72
C ILE A 26 21.53 -3.57 11.77
N ARG A 27 20.33 -3.12 11.35
CA ARG A 27 19.38 -2.44 12.24
C ARG A 27 17.95 -2.57 11.72
N GLU A 28 17.01 -2.61 12.62
CA GLU A 28 15.57 -2.52 12.30
C GLU A 28 15.21 -1.12 11.77
N ILE A 29 14.34 -1.07 10.77
CA ILE A 29 13.76 0.18 10.21
C ILE A 29 12.24 0.20 10.22
N GLY A 30 11.60 -0.91 10.49
CA GLY A 30 10.16 -1.01 10.60
C GLY A 30 9.70 -2.40 11.00
N HIS A 31 8.52 -2.45 11.58
CA HIS A 31 7.83 -3.71 11.88
C HIS A 31 6.32 -3.54 11.77
N GLY A 32 5.65 -4.62 11.54
CA GLY A 32 4.20 -4.67 11.45
C GLY A 32 3.70 -6.10 11.55
N VAL A 33 2.40 -6.29 11.38
CA VAL A 33 1.78 -7.62 11.41
C VAL A 33 2.40 -8.55 10.35
N MET A 34 2.85 -7.97 9.23
CA MET A 34 3.41 -8.70 8.08
C MET A 34 4.93 -8.90 8.14
N GLY A 35 5.58 -8.70 9.29
CA GLY A 35 7.00 -8.95 9.42
C GLY A 35 7.82 -7.77 9.94
N ILE A 36 9.12 -7.95 9.93
CA ILE A 36 10.11 -6.99 10.42
C ILE A 36 11.00 -6.59 9.24
N VAL A 37 11.28 -5.30 9.10
CA VAL A 37 12.15 -4.79 8.03
C VAL A 37 13.45 -4.28 8.64
N PHE A 38 14.57 -4.76 8.10
CA PHE A 38 15.90 -4.37 8.51
C PHE A 38 16.66 -3.68 7.38
N VAL A 39 17.61 -2.81 7.73
CA VAL A 39 18.72 -2.50 6.84
C VAL A 39 19.71 -3.66 6.94
N GLY A 40 20.08 -4.21 5.81
CA GLY A 40 21.13 -5.21 5.68
C GLY A 40 22.30 -4.69 4.85
N TYR A 41 23.47 -5.28 5.04
CA TYR A 41 24.68 -5.03 4.24
C TYR A 41 25.02 -6.24 3.38
N GLN A 42 24.95 -6.07 2.07
CA GLN A 42 25.31 -7.07 1.09
C GLN A 42 26.81 -6.96 0.77
N LYS A 43 27.60 -7.87 1.35
CA LYS A 43 29.07 -7.81 1.27
C LYS A 43 29.61 -7.91 -0.16
N THR A 44 29.02 -8.78 -0.98
CA THR A 44 29.46 -9.04 -2.35
C THR A 44 29.37 -7.81 -3.25
N LEU A 45 28.31 -7.02 -3.10
CA LEU A 45 28.05 -5.81 -3.90
C LEU A 45 28.39 -4.51 -3.12
N ARG A 46 28.83 -4.62 -1.88
CA ARG A 46 29.20 -3.50 -1.00
C ARG A 46 28.12 -2.42 -0.90
N ARG A 47 26.86 -2.85 -0.78
CA ARG A 47 25.71 -1.95 -0.70
C ARG A 47 24.80 -2.25 0.48
N GLN A 48 24.03 -1.25 0.91
CA GLN A 48 22.90 -1.46 1.81
C GLN A 48 21.64 -1.87 1.02
N VAL A 49 20.86 -2.74 1.64
CA VAL A 49 19.59 -3.25 1.12
C VAL A 49 18.54 -3.22 2.24
N ALA A 50 17.27 -3.26 1.88
CA ALA A 50 16.21 -3.56 2.83
C ALA A 50 15.98 -5.08 2.86
N VAL A 51 15.77 -5.64 4.05
CA VAL A 51 15.46 -7.06 4.24
C VAL A 51 14.19 -7.18 5.05
N LYS A 52 13.13 -7.68 4.43
CA LYS A 52 11.88 -8.01 5.12
C LYS A 52 11.94 -9.44 5.59
N VAL A 53 11.73 -9.66 6.88
CA VAL A 53 11.75 -10.95 7.55
C VAL A 53 10.35 -11.33 7.99
N LEU A 54 9.88 -12.50 7.56
CA LEU A 54 8.57 -13.08 7.84
C LEU A 54 8.78 -14.34 8.67
N ILE A 55 8.31 -14.35 9.91
CA ILE A 55 8.62 -15.43 10.85
C ILE A 55 7.62 -16.57 10.67
N LYS A 56 8.13 -17.79 10.54
CA LYS A 56 7.31 -19.00 10.36
C LYS A 56 6.55 -19.35 11.62
N SER A 57 5.30 -19.81 11.50
CA SER A 57 4.61 -20.51 12.57
C SER A 57 4.95 -22.02 12.52
N ASN A 58 5.13 -22.63 13.67
CA ASN A 58 5.62 -24.01 13.78
C ASN A 58 4.73 -25.09 13.10
N ASP A 59 3.49 -24.78 12.70
CA ASP A 59 2.53 -25.83 12.35
C ASP A 59 2.29 -26.08 10.86
N LYS A 60 2.85 -25.27 9.91
CA LYS A 60 2.52 -25.39 8.47
C LYS A 60 3.64 -24.93 7.53
N SER A 61 4.88 -25.36 7.73
CA SER A 61 6.04 -24.84 7.00
C SER A 61 6.01 -25.10 5.47
N GLU A 62 5.59 -26.27 4.99
CA GLU A 62 5.65 -26.60 3.55
C GLU A 62 4.66 -25.81 2.70
N PHE A 63 3.40 -25.72 3.11
CA PHE A 63 2.40 -24.92 2.38
C PHE A 63 2.75 -23.43 2.35
N ALA A 64 3.27 -22.89 3.46
CA ALA A 64 3.75 -21.51 3.51
C ALA A 64 4.94 -21.28 2.57
N LYS A 65 5.81 -22.27 2.44
CA LYS A 65 6.98 -22.24 1.55
C LYS A 65 6.58 -22.22 0.08
N GLU A 66 5.67 -23.10 -0.34
CA GLU A 66 5.16 -23.13 -1.70
C GLU A 66 4.53 -21.78 -2.06
N LEU A 67 3.64 -21.28 -1.20
CA LEU A 67 2.96 -20.01 -1.43
C LEU A 67 3.92 -18.81 -1.48
N PHE A 68 4.93 -18.79 -0.58
CA PHE A 68 5.96 -17.75 -0.59
C PHE A 68 6.80 -17.79 -1.87
N ARG A 69 7.11 -19.00 -2.37
CA ARG A 69 7.86 -19.19 -3.60
C ARG A 69 7.06 -18.73 -4.82
N ASP A 70 5.82 -19.24 -4.95
CA ASP A 70 4.96 -18.95 -6.10
C ASP A 70 4.68 -17.45 -6.23
N GLU A 71 4.34 -16.78 -5.12
CA GLU A 71 4.15 -15.32 -5.14
C GLU A 71 5.46 -14.56 -5.36
N GLY A 72 6.56 -15.09 -4.82
CA GLY A 72 7.88 -14.52 -5.03
C GLY A 72 8.32 -14.51 -6.48
N GLU A 73 8.08 -15.59 -7.21
CA GLU A 73 8.37 -15.70 -8.64
C GLU A 73 7.57 -14.68 -9.46
N ILE A 74 6.29 -14.50 -9.12
CA ILE A 74 5.41 -13.55 -9.79
C ILE A 74 5.87 -12.09 -9.58
N VAL A 75 6.26 -11.72 -8.35
CA VAL A 75 6.69 -10.34 -8.05
C VAL A 75 8.11 -10.05 -8.52
N ALA A 76 8.97 -11.07 -8.60
CA ALA A 76 10.37 -10.91 -9.03
C ALA A 76 10.52 -10.47 -10.49
N VAL A 77 9.51 -10.68 -11.33
CA VAL A 77 9.53 -10.23 -12.74
C VAL A 77 9.21 -8.74 -12.91
N LEU A 78 8.65 -8.10 -11.87
CA LEU A 78 8.27 -6.70 -11.95
C LEU A 78 9.50 -5.78 -12.02
N SER A 79 9.63 -5.06 -13.13
CA SER A 79 10.69 -4.07 -13.36
C SER A 79 10.10 -2.74 -13.81
N HIS A 80 9.87 -1.84 -12.84
CA HIS A 80 9.26 -0.54 -13.11
C HIS A 80 9.92 0.54 -12.20
N PRO A 81 10.14 1.77 -12.68
CA PRO A 81 10.80 2.82 -11.89
C PRO A 81 10.06 3.16 -10.59
N ASN A 82 8.75 2.97 -10.54
CA ASN A 82 7.91 3.26 -9.36
C ASN A 82 7.52 1.99 -8.58
N ILE A 83 8.20 0.87 -8.77
CA ILE A 83 8.07 -0.36 -7.96
C ILE A 83 9.40 -0.61 -7.25
N VAL A 84 9.36 -0.98 -5.98
CA VAL A 84 10.56 -1.35 -5.23
C VAL A 84 11.08 -2.70 -5.75
N PRO A 85 12.28 -2.76 -6.37
CA PRO A 85 12.82 -4.01 -6.89
C PRO A 85 13.13 -4.99 -5.77
N ILE A 86 12.72 -6.24 -5.94
CA ILE A 86 13.14 -7.38 -5.12
C ILE A 86 14.37 -8.00 -5.79
N PHE A 87 15.44 -8.18 -5.03
CA PHE A 87 16.69 -8.73 -5.54
C PHE A 87 16.81 -10.23 -5.28
N GLU A 88 16.27 -10.69 -4.18
CA GLU A 88 16.36 -12.08 -3.74
C GLU A 88 15.23 -12.40 -2.77
N MET A 89 14.74 -13.61 -2.83
CA MET A 89 13.86 -14.18 -1.84
C MET A 89 14.48 -15.48 -1.32
N GLY A 90 14.33 -15.76 -0.05
CA GLY A 90 14.94 -16.94 0.54
C GLY A 90 14.24 -17.39 1.81
N GLU A 91 14.74 -18.52 2.29
CA GLU A 91 14.25 -19.22 3.47
C GLU A 91 15.40 -19.49 4.43
N ALA A 92 15.16 -19.31 5.71
CA ALA A 92 15.98 -19.80 6.80
C ALA A 92 15.12 -20.70 7.70
N ASP A 93 15.73 -21.34 8.72
CA ASP A 93 15.04 -22.33 9.55
C ASP A 93 13.74 -21.80 10.16
N ASP A 94 13.76 -20.56 10.63
CA ASP A 94 12.69 -19.90 11.40
C ASP A 94 11.96 -18.78 10.65
N CYS A 95 12.40 -18.41 9.43
CA CYS A 95 11.82 -17.30 8.71
C CYS A 95 11.93 -17.43 7.18
N PHE A 96 11.04 -16.71 6.48
CA PHE A 96 11.24 -16.32 5.09
C PHE A 96 11.81 -14.90 5.04
N TYR A 97 12.55 -14.57 3.99
CA TYR A 97 13.08 -13.23 3.84
C TYR A 97 13.04 -12.75 2.39
N GLN A 98 12.92 -11.44 2.23
CA GLN A 98 13.00 -10.74 0.95
C GLN A 98 14.09 -9.69 1.03
N ILE A 99 15.05 -9.73 0.13
CA ILE A 99 16.07 -8.69 -0.05
C ILE A 99 15.64 -7.78 -1.17
N MET A 100 15.48 -6.49 -0.89
CA MET A 100 14.95 -5.51 -1.83
C MET A 100 15.76 -4.21 -1.79
N GLN A 101 15.49 -3.32 -2.72
CA GLN A 101 16.11 -2.00 -2.71
C GLN A 101 15.79 -1.25 -1.41
N LEU A 102 16.85 -0.74 -0.76
CA LEU A 102 16.67 0.22 0.31
C LEU A 102 16.34 1.59 -0.30
N VAL A 103 15.12 2.07 -0.06
CA VAL A 103 14.68 3.38 -0.50
C VAL A 103 15.02 4.39 0.58
N ASN A 104 15.90 5.35 0.26
CA ASN A 104 16.19 6.47 1.13
C ASN A 104 15.06 7.50 1.05
N GLY A 105 14.21 7.53 2.05
CA GLY A 105 13.03 8.39 2.06
C GLY A 105 12.08 8.09 3.21
N THR A 106 10.82 8.39 3.03
CA THR A 106 9.77 8.14 4.02
C THR A 106 8.51 7.60 3.36
N ASP A 107 7.66 6.91 4.10
CA ASP A 107 6.37 6.45 3.59
C ASP A 107 5.34 7.60 3.50
N LEU A 108 4.40 7.49 2.56
CA LEU A 108 3.36 8.49 2.33
C LEU A 108 2.46 8.70 3.55
N ARG A 109 2.20 7.66 4.36
CA ARG A 109 1.44 7.80 5.63
C ARG A 109 2.13 8.76 6.59
N THR A 110 3.45 8.67 6.69
CA THR A 110 4.25 9.60 7.52
C THR A 110 4.17 11.02 6.98
N VAL A 111 4.24 11.21 5.65
CA VAL A 111 4.04 12.53 5.01
C VAL A 111 2.66 13.09 5.33
N LEU A 112 1.59 12.33 5.11
CA LEU A 112 0.22 12.77 5.38
C LEU A 112 0.00 13.11 6.86
N ARG A 113 0.56 12.30 7.77
CA ARG A 113 0.52 12.57 9.21
C ARG A 113 1.28 13.84 9.61
N GLN A 114 2.40 14.14 8.96
CA GLN A 114 3.13 15.39 9.19
C GLN A 114 2.32 16.58 8.69
N LEU A 115 1.73 16.49 7.50
CA LEU A 115 0.85 17.52 6.96
C LEU A 115 -0.34 17.77 7.88
N SER A 116 -1.06 16.74 8.32
CA SER A 116 -2.24 16.87 9.19
C SER A 116 -1.97 17.61 10.51
N ARG A 117 -0.72 17.59 10.99
CA ARG A 117 -0.26 18.27 12.22
C ARG A 117 0.29 19.68 11.97
N HIS A 118 0.32 20.13 10.72
CA HIS A 118 0.85 21.45 10.42
C HIS A 118 0.03 22.55 11.14
N PRO A 119 0.65 23.55 11.79
CA PRO A 119 -0.04 24.59 12.56
C PRO A 119 -0.97 25.44 11.68
N VAL A 120 -0.58 25.66 10.42
CA VAL A 120 -1.36 26.43 9.45
C VAL A 120 -2.38 25.53 8.73
N PRO A 121 -3.70 25.78 8.85
CA PRO A 121 -4.72 24.87 8.34
C PRO A 121 -4.63 24.53 6.85
N TYR A 122 -4.40 25.52 5.97
CA TYR A 122 -4.32 25.27 4.53
C TYR A 122 -3.08 24.44 4.11
N LYS A 123 -2.08 24.28 4.98
CA LYS A 123 -0.93 23.41 4.78
C LYS A 123 -1.13 22.00 5.32
N ARG A 124 -2.32 21.66 5.83
CA ARG A 124 -2.65 20.31 6.33
C ARG A 124 -3.02 19.32 5.23
N ILE A 125 -3.18 19.81 4.02
CA ILE A 125 -3.48 19.01 2.82
C ILE A 125 -2.28 19.05 1.87
N MET A 126 -2.15 18.00 1.07
CA MET A 126 -1.13 17.98 0.03
C MET A 126 -1.52 18.97 -1.10
N PRO A 127 -0.57 19.73 -1.65
CA PRO A 127 -0.84 20.54 -2.83
C PRO A 127 -1.41 19.67 -3.96
N LEU A 128 -2.44 20.15 -4.63
CA LEU A 128 -3.21 19.34 -5.58
C LEU A 128 -2.35 18.78 -6.72
N ASN A 129 -1.44 19.58 -7.26
CA ASN A 129 -0.53 19.12 -8.32
C ASN A 129 0.38 17.99 -7.82
N ASP A 130 0.94 18.12 -6.61
CA ASP A 130 1.81 17.10 -6.01
C ASP A 130 1.03 15.79 -5.79
N ALA A 131 -0.22 15.90 -5.29
CA ALA A 131 -1.09 14.75 -5.10
C ALA A 131 -1.38 14.03 -6.42
N ILE A 132 -1.74 14.78 -7.46
CA ILE A 132 -2.02 14.21 -8.78
C ILE A 132 -0.77 13.56 -9.38
N ASP A 133 0.40 14.22 -9.30
CA ASP A 133 1.64 13.70 -9.86
C ASP A 133 2.09 12.40 -9.17
N LEU A 134 1.91 12.30 -7.85
CA LEU A 134 2.15 11.06 -7.12
C LEU A 134 1.18 9.95 -7.55
N ILE A 135 -0.11 10.25 -7.61
CA ILE A 135 -1.14 9.27 -7.97
C ILE A 135 -0.96 8.77 -9.41
N LEU A 136 -0.61 9.65 -10.36
CA LEU A 136 -0.34 9.24 -11.74
C LEU A 136 0.81 8.22 -11.83
N GLN A 137 1.90 8.43 -11.08
CA GLN A 137 3.02 7.51 -11.04
C GLN A 137 2.69 6.18 -10.34
N ILE A 138 1.86 6.22 -9.29
CA ILE A 138 1.39 5.02 -8.59
C ILE A 138 0.48 4.20 -9.50
N LEU A 139 -0.44 4.84 -10.23
CA LEU A 139 -1.33 4.19 -11.18
C LEU A 139 -0.57 3.58 -12.36
N ASP A 140 0.50 4.23 -12.83
CA ASP A 140 1.39 3.71 -13.87
C ASP A 140 2.07 2.42 -13.42
N ALA A 141 2.62 2.41 -12.20
CA ALA A 141 3.23 1.23 -11.58
C ALA A 141 2.23 0.07 -11.40
N LEU A 142 1.03 0.38 -10.89
CA LEU A 142 -0.01 -0.65 -10.70
C LEU A 142 -0.56 -1.15 -12.03
N GLY A 143 -0.72 -0.26 -13.02
CA GLY A 143 -1.14 -0.64 -14.37
C GLY A 143 -0.16 -1.63 -15.01
N TYR A 144 1.14 -1.35 -14.91
CA TYR A 144 2.19 -2.26 -15.34
C TYR A 144 2.10 -3.62 -14.63
N ALA A 145 1.95 -3.62 -13.30
CA ALA A 145 1.83 -4.87 -12.55
C ALA A 145 0.58 -5.67 -12.95
N HIS A 146 -0.56 -5.01 -13.20
CA HIS A 146 -1.79 -5.65 -13.66
C HIS A 146 -1.64 -6.29 -15.05
N GLU A 147 -0.86 -5.68 -15.96
CA GLU A 147 -0.54 -6.24 -17.28
C GLU A 147 0.32 -7.50 -17.17
N GLU A 148 1.20 -7.57 -16.16
CA GLU A 148 1.98 -8.77 -15.80
C GLU A 148 1.17 -9.79 -14.97
N GLY A 149 -0.13 -9.56 -14.77
CA GLY A 149 -1.01 -10.47 -14.02
C GLY A 149 -0.91 -10.34 -12.50
N VAL A 150 -0.22 -9.32 -11.99
CA VAL A 150 0.00 -9.11 -10.55
C VAL A 150 -0.94 -8.05 -9.99
N VAL A 151 -1.74 -8.40 -8.97
CA VAL A 151 -2.60 -7.47 -8.22
C VAL A 151 -1.98 -7.23 -6.86
N HIS A 152 -1.82 -5.97 -6.47
CA HIS A 152 -1.14 -5.61 -5.22
C HIS A 152 -1.94 -5.96 -3.96
N GLN A 153 -3.24 -5.72 -3.97
CA GLN A 153 -4.25 -6.04 -2.93
C GLN A 153 -4.08 -5.36 -1.56
N ASP A 154 -2.99 -4.64 -1.30
CA ASP A 154 -2.74 -3.90 -0.04
C ASP A 154 -2.20 -2.48 -0.31
N VAL A 155 -2.73 -1.82 -1.33
CA VAL A 155 -2.35 -0.43 -1.66
C VAL A 155 -2.84 0.49 -0.55
N LYS A 156 -1.88 1.19 0.08
CA LYS A 156 -2.13 2.16 1.16
C LYS A 156 -0.94 3.10 1.33
N PRO A 157 -1.09 4.26 1.97
CA PRO A 157 0.00 5.22 2.13
C PRO A 157 1.26 4.66 2.81
N ALA A 158 1.12 3.64 3.66
CA ALA A 158 2.27 2.99 4.32
C ALA A 158 3.15 2.18 3.34
N ASN A 159 2.57 1.70 2.23
CA ASN A 159 3.26 0.91 1.22
C ASN A 159 3.73 1.76 0.01
N ILE A 160 3.60 3.08 0.10
CA ILE A 160 4.13 4.03 -0.88
C ILE A 160 5.32 4.75 -0.26
N LEU A 161 6.52 4.43 -0.72
CA LEU A 161 7.75 5.08 -0.27
C LEU A 161 8.06 6.28 -1.16
N ILE A 162 8.31 7.44 -0.56
CA ILE A 162 8.68 8.66 -1.28
C ILE A 162 10.20 8.83 -1.17
N GLU A 163 10.90 8.70 -2.28
CA GLU A 163 12.34 8.86 -2.34
C GLU A 163 12.75 10.30 -2.01
N GLU A 164 13.73 10.49 -1.14
CA GLU A 164 14.05 11.79 -0.57
C GLU A 164 14.53 12.81 -1.63
N ARG A 165 15.36 12.37 -2.59
CA ARG A 165 15.96 13.25 -3.58
C ARG A 165 15.01 13.57 -4.73
N SER A 166 14.46 12.55 -5.36
CA SER A 166 13.65 12.68 -6.58
C SER A 166 12.18 13.01 -6.28
N LYS A 167 11.73 12.82 -5.03
CA LYS A 167 10.33 12.85 -4.60
C LYS A 167 9.45 11.82 -5.33
N ARG A 168 10.07 10.86 -5.98
CA ARG A 168 9.42 9.78 -6.74
C ARG A 168 8.74 8.80 -5.78
N PRO A 169 7.46 8.44 -6.01
CA PRO A 169 6.82 7.39 -5.26
C PRO A 169 7.32 6.02 -5.75
N MET A 170 7.49 5.10 -4.83
CA MET A 170 7.81 3.70 -5.11
C MET A 170 6.83 2.81 -4.35
N VAL A 171 6.11 1.97 -5.07
CA VAL A 171 5.16 1.00 -4.52
C VAL A 171 5.97 -0.18 -3.95
N ALA A 172 5.74 -0.48 -2.69
CA ALA A 172 6.39 -1.56 -1.95
C ALA A 172 5.37 -2.58 -1.46
N ASP A 173 5.82 -3.75 -1.07
CA ASP A 173 5.00 -4.77 -0.41
C ASP A 173 3.82 -5.29 -1.25
N PHE A 174 4.07 -5.66 -2.51
CA PHE A 174 3.12 -6.45 -3.29
C PHE A 174 2.73 -7.75 -2.53
N GLY A 175 1.47 -8.06 -2.52
CA GLY A 175 0.65 -9.00 -1.73
C GLY A 175 1.18 -10.30 -1.12
N ILE A 176 2.48 -10.62 -1.19
CA ILE A 176 3.09 -11.88 -0.72
C ILE A 176 2.68 -12.23 0.71
N ALA A 177 2.64 -11.25 1.60
CA ALA A 177 2.29 -11.50 2.98
C ALA A 177 0.80 -11.87 3.15
N ARG A 178 -0.09 -11.40 2.29
CA ARG A 178 -1.54 -11.69 2.37
C ARG A 178 -1.82 -13.14 2.03
N ALA A 179 -1.17 -13.69 1.02
CA ALA A 179 -1.29 -15.09 0.69
C ALA A 179 -0.77 -15.98 1.84
N LEU A 180 0.38 -15.63 2.44
CA LEU A 180 0.96 -16.36 3.57
C LEU A 180 0.15 -16.27 4.86
N TYR A 181 -0.52 -15.14 5.12
CA TYR A 181 -1.38 -15.02 6.30
C TYR A 181 -2.72 -15.74 6.14
N GLY A 182 -3.05 -16.21 4.93
CA GLY A 182 -4.29 -16.90 4.63
C GLY A 182 -5.53 -16.01 4.74
N GLU A 183 -6.69 -16.61 4.56
CA GLU A 183 -7.96 -15.97 4.86
C GLU A 183 -8.11 -15.77 6.38
N TYR A 184 -7.58 -14.68 6.94
CA TYR A 184 -7.78 -14.30 8.34
C TYR A 184 -9.23 -13.93 8.68
N LYS A 185 -10.19 -14.61 8.06
CA LYS A 185 -11.62 -14.43 8.33
C LYS A 185 -12.10 -15.16 9.59
N SER A 186 -11.31 -16.09 10.14
CA SER A 186 -11.81 -16.99 11.18
C SER A 186 -11.62 -16.53 12.63
N GLU A 187 -10.80 -15.51 12.93
CA GLU A 187 -10.48 -15.16 14.33
C GLU A 187 -10.43 -13.65 14.65
N GLY A 188 -11.09 -12.79 13.89
CA GLY A 188 -11.19 -11.36 14.26
C GLY A 188 -9.90 -10.55 14.13
N LEU A 189 -8.82 -11.12 13.62
CA LEU A 189 -7.57 -10.40 13.41
C LEU A 189 -7.58 -9.70 12.05
N VAL A 190 -7.87 -8.41 12.06
CA VAL A 190 -7.83 -7.58 10.87
C VAL A 190 -6.39 -7.16 10.59
N VAL A 191 -5.75 -7.82 9.65
CA VAL A 191 -4.42 -7.44 9.17
C VAL A 191 -4.53 -6.27 8.20
N GLY A 192 -4.08 -5.09 8.61
CA GLY A 192 -4.06 -3.89 7.78
C GLY A 192 -5.01 -2.79 8.23
N THR A 193 -4.99 -1.67 7.51
CA THR A 193 -5.90 -0.55 7.75
C THR A 193 -7.11 -0.72 6.83
N PRO A 194 -8.28 -1.15 7.34
CA PRO A 194 -9.42 -1.57 6.50
C PRO A 194 -10.05 -0.42 5.71
N ILE A 195 -9.62 0.81 5.97
CA ILE A 195 -10.12 2.01 5.30
C ILE A 195 -9.87 1.96 3.78
N TYR A 196 -8.68 1.48 3.36
CA TYR A 196 -8.29 1.42 1.94
C TYR A 196 -8.78 0.16 1.23
N MET A 197 -9.16 -0.91 1.96
CA MET A 197 -9.64 -2.15 1.36
C MET A 197 -10.90 -1.93 0.53
N ALA A 198 -10.95 -2.53 -0.65
CA ALA A 198 -12.16 -2.52 -1.47
C ALA A 198 -13.27 -3.39 -0.84
N PRO A 199 -14.57 -3.09 -1.08
CA PRO A 199 -15.68 -3.86 -0.51
C PRO A 199 -15.60 -5.35 -0.82
N GLU A 200 -15.29 -5.74 -2.07
CA GLU A 200 -15.13 -7.14 -2.47
C GLU A 200 -14.03 -7.87 -1.71
N GLN A 201 -12.95 -7.16 -1.31
CA GLN A 201 -11.90 -7.73 -0.47
C GLN A 201 -12.42 -8.04 0.94
N VAL A 202 -13.25 -7.15 1.49
CA VAL A 202 -13.88 -7.33 2.81
C VAL A 202 -14.92 -8.47 2.77
N MET A 203 -15.64 -8.61 1.66
CA MET A 203 -16.62 -9.68 1.45
C MET A 203 -15.98 -11.03 1.13
N GLY A 204 -14.69 -11.05 0.75
CA GLY A 204 -13.97 -12.24 0.33
C GLY A 204 -14.37 -12.75 -1.03
N GLU A 205 -14.78 -11.86 -1.89
CA GLU A 205 -15.07 -12.14 -3.28
C GLU A 205 -13.78 -12.16 -4.10
N VAL A 206 -13.91 -12.63 -5.35
CA VAL A 206 -12.78 -12.59 -6.31
C VAL A 206 -12.31 -11.16 -6.51
N THR A 207 -11.04 -10.94 -6.21
CA THR A 207 -10.38 -9.64 -6.26
C THR A 207 -9.51 -9.54 -7.51
N ASP A 208 -9.62 -8.44 -8.25
CA ASP A 208 -8.80 -8.10 -9.40
C ASP A 208 -8.18 -6.69 -9.27
N GLY A 209 -7.51 -6.20 -10.31
CA GLY A 209 -6.83 -4.89 -10.29
C GLY A 209 -7.72 -3.70 -9.94
N ARG A 210 -9.05 -3.83 -10.04
CA ARG A 210 -10.01 -2.79 -9.66
C ARG A 210 -10.07 -2.56 -8.14
N ALA A 211 -9.60 -3.51 -7.34
CA ALA A 211 -9.44 -3.31 -5.89
C ALA A 211 -8.28 -2.33 -5.59
N ASP A 212 -7.17 -2.42 -6.34
CA ASP A 212 -6.07 -1.46 -6.22
C ASP A 212 -6.51 -0.06 -6.66
N ILE A 213 -7.32 0.04 -7.72
CA ILE A 213 -7.91 1.31 -8.18
C ILE A 213 -8.78 1.94 -7.10
N TYR A 214 -9.61 1.15 -6.39
CA TYR A 214 -10.37 1.64 -5.25
C TYR A 214 -9.45 2.20 -4.16
N SER A 215 -8.42 1.47 -3.79
CA SER A 215 -7.46 1.86 -2.76
C SER A 215 -6.74 3.17 -3.12
N VAL A 216 -6.33 3.32 -4.39
CA VAL A 216 -5.74 4.57 -4.91
C VAL A 216 -6.75 5.71 -4.88
N GLY A 217 -8.02 5.46 -5.21
CA GLY A 217 -9.10 6.46 -5.11
C GLY A 217 -9.30 6.98 -3.69
N VAL A 218 -9.30 6.07 -2.69
CA VAL A 218 -9.36 6.45 -1.26
C VAL A 218 -8.12 7.25 -0.85
N MET A 219 -6.95 6.85 -1.33
CA MET A 219 -5.69 7.54 -1.05
C MET A 219 -5.65 8.95 -1.66
N LEU A 220 -6.11 9.11 -2.91
CA LEU A 220 -6.27 10.44 -3.53
C LEU A 220 -7.23 11.31 -2.72
N PHE A 221 -8.38 10.76 -2.30
CA PHE A 221 -9.33 11.49 -1.45
C PHE A 221 -8.66 12.00 -0.18
N GLU A 222 -7.93 11.15 0.55
CA GLU A 222 -7.21 11.55 1.77
C GLU A 222 -6.19 12.64 1.49
N MET A 223 -5.39 12.52 0.44
CA MET A 223 -4.34 13.49 0.08
C MET A 223 -4.89 14.89 -0.19
N VAL A 224 -6.01 15.00 -0.91
CA VAL A 224 -6.58 16.29 -1.32
C VAL A 224 -7.61 16.86 -0.34
N ALA A 225 -8.13 16.04 0.56
CA ALA A 225 -9.05 16.47 1.62
C ALA A 225 -8.37 16.64 2.98
N GLY A 226 -7.18 16.04 3.16
CA GLY A 226 -6.42 16.03 4.43
C GLY A 226 -6.99 15.10 5.50
N THR A 227 -8.19 14.57 5.29
CA THR A 227 -8.85 13.59 6.16
C THR A 227 -9.89 12.82 5.39
N LEU A 228 -10.16 11.58 5.81
CA LEU A 228 -11.27 10.80 5.26
C LEU A 228 -12.51 10.99 6.14
N PRO A 229 -13.69 11.21 5.55
CA PRO A 229 -14.95 11.41 6.29
C PRO A 229 -15.53 10.07 6.75
N ILE A 230 -14.80 9.38 7.59
CA ILE A 230 -15.23 8.19 8.32
C ILE A 230 -15.64 8.60 9.75
N ARG A 231 -16.41 7.75 10.42
CA ARG A 231 -16.77 8.01 11.81
C ARG A 231 -15.53 7.88 12.71
N PRO A 232 -15.19 8.90 13.52
CA PRO A 232 -13.90 8.96 14.23
C PRO A 232 -13.69 7.86 15.28
N GLU A 233 -14.78 7.26 15.78
CA GLU A 233 -14.77 6.28 16.87
C GLU A 233 -14.78 4.83 16.37
N GLU A 234 -14.78 4.59 15.06
CA GLU A 234 -14.86 3.25 14.51
C GLU A 234 -13.55 2.48 14.67
N LYS A 235 -13.63 1.35 15.36
CA LYS A 235 -12.57 0.34 15.38
C LYS A 235 -12.53 -0.41 14.03
N SER A 236 -11.41 -1.05 13.75
CA SER A 236 -11.19 -1.81 12.49
C SER A 236 -12.33 -2.78 12.17
N GLU A 237 -12.86 -3.48 13.16
CA GLU A 237 -13.99 -4.41 13.01
C GLU A 237 -15.29 -3.71 12.57
N GLN A 238 -15.56 -2.52 13.11
CA GLN A 238 -16.73 -1.72 12.76
C GLN A 238 -16.62 -1.17 11.34
N ILE A 239 -15.41 -0.75 10.94
CA ILE A 239 -15.09 -0.31 9.57
C ILE A 239 -15.35 -1.45 8.58
N LEU A 240 -14.85 -2.66 8.87
CA LEU A 240 -15.07 -3.84 8.03
C LEU A 240 -16.56 -4.18 7.93
N LYS A 241 -17.25 -4.22 9.08
CA LYS A 241 -18.69 -4.48 9.10
C LYS A 241 -19.46 -3.48 8.25
N ARG A 242 -19.16 -2.19 8.38
CA ARG A 242 -19.85 -1.14 7.60
C ARG A 242 -19.55 -1.23 6.11
N LYS A 243 -18.31 -1.52 5.73
CA LYS A 243 -17.95 -1.76 4.31
C LYS A 243 -18.67 -2.96 3.72
N LYS A 244 -18.93 -4.00 4.54
CA LYS A 244 -19.69 -5.17 4.12
C LYS A 244 -21.19 -4.90 4.02
N ASP A 245 -21.78 -4.27 5.07
CA ASP A 245 -23.22 -4.15 5.23
C ASP A 245 -23.80 -2.93 4.49
N ALA A 246 -23.01 -1.85 4.35
CA ALA A 246 -23.46 -0.59 3.77
C ALA A 246 -22.32 0.15 3.03
N PRO A 247 -21.73 -0.46 2.00
CA PRO A 247 -20.56 0.09 1.31
C PRO A 247 -20.83 1.47 0.66
N ASP A 248 -22.04 1.73 0.18
CA ASP A 248 -22.44 2.98 -0.46
C ASP A 248 -22.40 4.19 0.51
N THR A 249 -22.54 3.94 1.79
CA THR A 249 -22.55 4.97 2.86
C THR A 249 -21.28 4.93 3.71
N PHE A 250 -20.24 4.27 3.24
CA PHE A 250 -18.99 4.14 3.98
C PHE A 250 -18.35 5.51 4.26
N PHE A 251 -18.28 6.36 3.27
CA PHE A 251 -17.90 7.76 3.44
C PHE A 251 -19.14 8.60 3.74
N VAL A 252 -19.17 9.25 4.93
CA VAL A 252 -20.34 10.00 5.41
C VAL A 252 -20.50 11.37 4.75
N LYS A 253 -19.51 11.81 3.96
CA LYS A 253 -19.51 13.07 3.19
C LYS A 253 -18.84 12.85 1.84
N LYS A 254 -19.27 13.62 0.84
CA LYS A 254 -18.60 13.68 -0.46
C LYS A 254 -17.28 14.48 -0.37
N PRO A 255 -16.33 14.26 -1.29
CA PRO A 255 -15.05 14.98 -1.29
C PRO A 255 -15.18 16.50 -1.21
N SER A 256 -16.05 17.12 -2.00
CA SER A 256 -16.28 18.58 -1.98
C SER A 256 -16.95 19.11 -0.70
N GLU A 257 -17.59 18.25 0.09
CA GLU A 257 -18.15 18.62 1.40
C GLU A 257 -17.08 18.58 2.51
N VAL A 258 -15.97 17.89 2.27
CA VAL A 258 -14.84 17.80 3.20
C VAL A 258 -13.85 18.94 2.95
N SER A 259 -13.58 19.27 1.68
CA SER A 259 -12.61 20.28 1.29
C SER A 259 -13.13 21.14 0.14
N SER A 260 -13.18 22.45 0.34
CA SER A 260 -13.56 23.42 -0.70
C SER A 260 -12.57 23.48 -1.89
N ASN A 261 -11.37 22.92 -1.74
CA ASN A 261 -10.39 22.85 -2.82
C ASN A 261 -10.71 21.75 -3.85
N ILE A 262 -11.70 20.90 -3.55
CA ILE A 262 -12.13 19.82 -4.44
C ILE A 262 -13.32 20.31 -5.24
N ASN A 263 -13.09 20.60 -6.53
CA ASN A 263 -14.17 20.97 -7.45
C ASN A 263 -14.99 19.74 -7.88
N LYS A 264 -16.11 19.97 -8.55
CA LYS A 264 -17.03 18.90 -8.97
C LYS A 264 -16.41 17.90 -9.95
N GLU A 265 -15.46 18.31 -10.74
CA GLU A 265 -14.78 17.44 -11.68
C GLU A 265 -13.85 16.45 -10.95
N LEU A 266 -12.99 16.94 -10.02
CA LEU A 266 -12.15 16.09 -9.20
C LEU A 266 -12.98 15.18 -8.28
N GLU A 267 -14.07 15.71 -7.71
CA GLU A 267 -15.03 14.91 -6.94
C GLU A 267 -15.56 13.72 -7.75
N HIS A 268 -15.98 13.98 -9.02
CA HIS A 268 -16.48 12.91 -9.88
C HIS A 268 -15.41 11.83 -10.14
N ILE A 269 -14.17 12.22 -10.40
CA ILE A 269 -13.03 11.31 -10.60
C ILE A 269 -12.81 10.44 -9.35
N ILE A 270 -12.76 11.07 -8.17
CA ILE A 270 -12.58 10.34 -6.91
C ILE A 270 -13.73 9.37 -6.67
N LEU A 271 -14.98 9.84 -6.78
CA LEU A 271 -16.17 9.02 -6.54
C LEU A 271 -16.24 7.83 -7.51
N LYS A 272 -15.89 8.01 -8.79
CA LYS A 272 -15.83 6.91 -9.76
C LYS A 272 -14.79 5.85 -9.33
N ALA A 273 -13.61 6.26 -8.86
CA ALA A 273 -12.59 5.32 -8.40
C ALA A 273 -13.03 4.51 -7.17
N ILE A 274 -13.76 5.13 -6.24
CA ILE A 274 -14.19 4.51 -4.97
C ILE A 274 -15.62 3.94 -5.02
N MET A 275 -16.20 3.72 -6.21
CA MET A 275 -17.51 3.08 -6.34
C MET A 275 -17.51 1.72 -5.64
N PRO A 276 -18.49 1.43 -4.78
CA PRO A 276 -18.57 0.16 -4.08
C PRO A 276 -18.65 -1.05 -5.02
N ASN A 277 -19.49 -0.97 -6.04
CA ASN A 277 -19.55 -1.98 -7.09
C ASN A 277 -18.40 -1.76 -8.10
N LYS A 278 -17.51 -2.74 -8.20
CA LYS A 278 -16.33 -2.70 -9.08
C LYS A 278 -16.65 -2.50 -10.56
N GLU A 279 -17.86 -2.90 -11.03
CA GLU A 279 -18.27 -2.72 -12.42
C GLU A 279 -18.48 -1.24 -12.82
N PHE A 280 -18.71 -0.37 -11.85
CA PHE A 280 -18.88 1.07 -12.07
C PHE A 280 -17.60 1.90 -11.79
N ARG A 281 -16.51 1.24 -11.39
CA ARG A 281 -15.19 1.88 -11.24
C ARG A 281 -14.49 2.06 -12.58
N TYR A 282 -13.33 2.67 -12.56
CA TYR A 282 -12.36 2.53 -13.65
C TYR A 282 -12.01 1.06 -13.82
N GLN A 283 -12.04 0.57 -15.06
CA GLN A 283 -11.75 -0.84 -15.34
C GLN A 283 -10.25 -1.10 -15.46
N ARG A 284 -9.47 -0.06 -15.80
CA ARG A 284 -8.00 -0.11 -15.90
C ARG A 284 -7.38 1.15 -15.30
N CYS A 285 -6.16 1.04 -14.80
CA CYS A 285 -5.40 2.20 -14.33
C CYS A 285 -5.26 3.28 -15.40
N ALA A 286 -5.12 2.90 -16.67
CA ALA A 286 -5.00 3.83 -17.80
C ALA A 286 -6.21 4.77 -17.95
N GLU A 287 -7.44 4.30 -17.65
CA GLU A 287 -8.65 5.15 -17.69
C GLU A 287 -8.62 6.19 -16.58
N PHE A 288 -8.19 5.81 -15.37
CA PHE A 288 -8.06 6.73 -14.24
C PHE A 288 -6.95 7.77 -14.51
N ILE A 289 -5.81 7.33 -15.05
CA ILE A 289 -4.72 8.20 -15.51
C ILE A 289 -5.22 9.21 -16.53
N TYR A 290 -6.01 8.78 -17.51
CA TYR A 290 -6.55 9.64 -18.56
C TYR A 290 -7.42 10.76 -17.97
N ASP A 291 -8.38 10.44 -17.11
CA ASP A 291 -9.27 11.41 -16.49
C ASP A 291 -8.49 12.39 -15.58
N LEU A 292 -7.53 11.91 -14.80
CA LEU A 292 -6.68 12.77 -13.95
C LEU A 292 -5.77 13.70 -14.77
N LYS A 293 -5.17 13.23 -15.86
CA LYS A 293 -4.36 14.08 -16.76
C LYS A 293 -5.19 15.18 -17.38
N ASN A 294 -6.38 14.84 -17.91
CA ASN A 294 -7.28 15.81 -18.50
C ASN A 294 -7.75 16.86 -17.47
N PHE A 295 -8.05 16.43 -16.25
CA PHE A 295 -8.38 17.34 -15.16
C PHE A 295 -7.20 18.28 -14.84
N ARG A 296 -5.99 17.75 -14.65
CA ARG A 296 -4.79 18.53 -14.33
C ARG A 296 -4.52 19.59 -15.40
N ASP A 297 -4.58 19.22 -16.67
CA ASP A 297 -4.28 20.13 -17.79
C ASP A 297 -5.28 21.28 -17.88
N ARG A 298 -6.57 21.04 -17.56
CA ARG A 298 -7.58 22.09 -17.46
C ARG A 298 -7.40 22.96 -16.23
N TYR A 299 -7.07 22.35 -15.09
CA TYR A 299 -6.85 23.07 -13.83
C TYR A 299 -5.67 24.04 -13.92
N ILE A 300 -4.54 23.62 -14.51
CA ILE A 300 -3.36 24.47 -14.70
C ILE A 300 -3.71 25.65 -15.63
N LYS A 301 -4.40 25.43 -16.75
CA LYS A 301 -4.81 26.51 -17.67
C LYS A 301 -5.67 27.56 -16.97
N ASN A 302 -6.59 27.14 -16.09
CA ASN A 302 -7.50 28.06 -15.39
C ASN A 302 -6.85 28.80 -14.21
N THR A 303 -5.71 28.33 -13.70
CA THR A 303 -4.98 29.00 -12.59
C THR A 303 -3.87 29.94 -13.08
N THR A 304 -3.55 29.88 -14.37
CA THR A 304 -2.49 30.72 -15.00
C THR A 304 -3.07 31.93 -15.77
N THR A 305 -4.38 32.01 -15.87
CA THR A 305 -5.15 33.16 -16.40
C THR A 305 -5.73 33.98 -15.25
#